data_fbac255b65b16f50f4542d5410e416fb
#
_entry.id   fbac255b65b16f50f4542d5410e416fb
#
_cell.length_a   1.000
_cell.length_b   1.000
_cell.length_c   1.000
_cell.angle_alpha   90.00
_cell.angle_beta   90.00
_cell.angle_gamma   90.00
#
_symmetry.space_group_name_H-M   'P 1'
#
loop_
_entity.id
_entity.type
_entity.pdbx_description
1 polymer ?
#
loop_
_entity_poly.entity_id
_entity_poly.type
_entity_poly.pdbx_seq_one_letter_code
_entity_poly.pdbx_strand_id
1 'polypeptide(L)'
;MRYLVIALAGTLLLAGCNKVRARTVRLATTTSTENSGLLDVLLPAFEERTGIDVQVMPMGTGKALRTARDGNCDVVLVHAPEAEARFVAEGWGLKRHDVMYNDFVIVGPASDPAGIAALKDADEALEKIAKAETPFASRGDGSGTHRAEQKLWQDASVDAKKSSGVWYLETGSGMGATLNTAVGKHAYTLTDLGTWLSFENKGDFKVLVEGDPKLFNQYGGILVNPAKHPNVKADDGQAFVDWLISSDGQAAIASYKIDGKQLFFPNARPGA
;
A
#
# COMPACT_ATOMS: atom_id res chain seq x y z
N MET A 1 -51.81 -63.56 31.87
CA MET A 1 -50.88 -62.42 32.07
C MET A 1 -50.26 -62.03 30.72
N ARG A 2 -50.70 -60.93 30.14
CA ARG A 2 -50.17 -60.44 28.83
C ARG A 2 -49.21 -59.26 29.16
N TYR A 3 -47.95 -59.40 28.79
CA TYR A 3 -46.97 -58.34 28.93
C TYR A 3 -47.01 -57.43 27.67
N LEU A 4 -47.34 -56.18 27.89
CA LEU A 4 -47.32 -55.12 26.86
C LEU A 4 -45.88 -54.52 26.83
N VAL A 5 -45.18 -54.72 25.72
CA VAL A 5 -43.89 -54.09 25.47
C VAL A 5 -44.10 -52.78 24.74
N ILE A 6 -43.85 -51.67 25.40
CA ILE A 6 -43.87 -50.31 24.81
C ILE A 6 -42.48 -50.05 24.23
N ALA A 7 -42.37 -50.01 22.90
CA ALA A 7 -41.14 -49.58 22.22
C ALA A 7 -41.11 -48.06 22.16
N LEU A 8 -40.18 -47.44 22.86
CA LEU A 8 -39.90 -46.00 22.82
C LEU A 8 -38.99 -45.69 21.64
N ALA A 9 -39.55 -45.18 20.57
CA ALA A 9 -38.77 -44.71 19.38
C ALA A 9 -38.14 -43.35 19.73
N GLY A 10 -36.85 -43.35 20.03
CA GLY A 10 -36.05 -42.14 20.23
C GLY A 10 -35.71 -41.49 18.89
N THR A 11 -36.28 -40.36 18.57
CA THR A 11 -35.96 -39.55 17.40
C THR A 11 -34.63 -38.78 17.67
N LEU A 12 -33.52 -39.26 17.10
CA LEU A 12 -32.24 -38.52 17.12
C LEU A 12 -32.36 -37.32 16.15
N LEU A 13 -32.51 -36.14 16.67
CA LEU A 13 -32.34 -34.88 15.98
C LEU A 13 -30.82 -34.70 15.69
N LEU A 14 -30.38 -35.04 14.48
CA LEU A 14 -29.07 -34.67 13.99
C LEU A 14 -29.10 -33.16 13.72
N ALA A 15 -28.66 -32.38 14.73
CA ALA A 15 -28.28 -30.99 14.54
C ALA A 15 -27.04 -30.94 13.63
N GLY A 16 -27.26 -30.83 12.33
CA GLY A 16 -26.21 -30.56 11.37
C GLY A 16 -25.58 -29.22 11.70
N CYS A 17 -24.40 -29.21 12.32
CA CYS A 17 -23.53 -28.03 12.36
C CYS A 17 -23.16 -27.68 10.91
N ASN A 18 -23.96 -26.83 10.26
CA ASN A 18 -23.50 -26.11 9.08
C ASN A 18 -22.32 -25.26 9.54
N LYS A 19 -21.09 -25.73 9.35
CA LYS A 19 -19.92 -24.88 9.42
C LYS A 19 -20.09 -23.82 8.35
N VAL A 20 -20.57 -22.64 8.75
CA VAL A 20 -20.53 -21.43 7.90
C VAL A 20 -19.07 -21.26 7.51
N ARG A 21 -18.77 -21.50 6.24
CA ARG A 21 -17.41 -21.33 5.73
C ARG A 21 -17.05 -19.87 5.93
N ALA A 22 -16.03 -19.60 6.73
CA ALA A 22 -15.58 -18.25 7.00
C ALA A 22 -15.35 -17.54 5.64
N ARG A 23 -16.01 -16.42 5.43
CA ARG A 23 -15.84 -15.58 4.25
C ARG A 23 -14.49 -14.90 4.36
N THR A 24 -13.68 -14.96 3.34
CA THR A 24 -12.33 -14.38 3.36
C THR A 24 -12.01 -13.74 2.03
N VAL A 25 -11.32 -12.58 2.04
CA VAL A 25 -10.78 -11.88 0.88
C VAL A 25 -9.26 -11.93 0.95
N ARG A 26 -8.59 -12.26 -0.16
CA ARG A 26 -7.14 -12.17 -0.28
C ARG A 26 -6.79 -10.81 -0.87
N LEU A 27 -6.14 -9.97 -0.06
CA LEU A 27 -5.73 -8.62 -0.42
C LEU A 27 -4.24 -8.57 -0.76
N ALA A 28 -3.88 -8.38 -2.03
CA ALA A 28 -2.51 -8.06 -2.40
C ALA A 28 -2.27 -6.55 -2.25
N THR A 29 -1.29 -6.17 -1.43
CA THR A 29 -0.96 -4.77 -1.17
C THR A 29 0.54 -4.56 -1.06
N THR A 30 0.99 -3.33 -0.79
CA THR A 30 2.42 -3.05 -0.66
C THR A 30 2.93 -3.23 0.76
N THR A 31 4.23 -3.58 0.89
CA THR A 31 4.88 -3.65 2.20
C THR A 31 4.88 -2.29 2.92
N SER A 32 4.89 -1.18 2.18
CA SER A 32 4.78 0.15 2.78
C SER A 32 3.37 0.41 3.34
N THR A 33 2.32 -0.06 2.67
CA THR A 33 0.93 0.02 3.17
C THR A 33 0.77 -0.79 4.46
N GLU A 34 1.30 -2.02 4.48
CA GLU A 34 1.30 -2.86 5.67
C GLU A 34 2.06 -2.20 6.82
N ASN A 35 3.31 -1.78 6.57
CA ASN A 35 4.17 -1.18 7.59
C ASN A 35 3.68 0.19 8.09
N SER A 36 2.75 0.84 7.39
CA SER A 36 2.18 2.11 7.86
C SER A 36 1.23 1.94 9.04
N GLY A 37 0.75 0.72 9.32
CA GLY A 37 -0.24 0.46 10.37
C GLY A 37 -1.69 0.82 10.00
N LEU A 38 -1.94 1.36 8.79
CA LEU A 38 -3.29 1.72 8.35
C LEU A 38 -4.24 0.53 8.37
N LEU A 39 -3.77 -0.63 7.92
CA LEU A 39 -4.59 -1.84 7.80
C LEU A 39 -5.06 -2.35 9.17
N ASP A 40 -4.32 -2.10 10.26
CA ASP A 40 -4.70 -2.46 11.62
C ASP A 40 -5.97 -1.72 12.10
N VAL A 41 -6.29 -0.61 11.46
CA VAL A 41 -7.53 0.16 11.72
C VAL A 41 -8.63 -0.20 10.72
N LEU A 42 -8.28 -0.33 9.43
CA LEU A 42 -9.27 -0.55 8.37
C LEU A 42 -9.88 -1.95 8.41
N LEU A 43 -9.06 -3.00 8.59
CA LEU A 43 -9.55 -4.37 8.47
C LEU A 43 -10.51 -4.76 9.57
N PRO A 44 -10.25 -4.48 10.87
CA PRO A 44 -11.24 -4.76 11.92
C PRO A 44 -12.58 -4.05 11.70
N ALA A 45 -12.56 -2.79 11.23
CA ALA A 45 -13.79 -2.05 10.95
C ALA A 45 -14.62 -2.66 9.80
N PHE A 46 -13.96 -3.18 8.78
CA PHE A 46 -14.63 -3.91 7.70
C PHE A 46 -15.16 -5.27 8.16
N GLU A 47 -14.34 -6.03 8.88
CA GLU A 47 -14.68 -7.37 9.39
C GLU A 47 -15.86 -7.33 10.35
N GLU A 48 -15.89 -6.37 11.28
CA GLU A 48 -17.01 -6.17 12.21
C GLU A 48 -18.33 -5.92 11.48
N ARG A 49 -18.28 -5.15 10.39
CA ARG A 49 -19.46 -4.78 9.62
C ARG A 49 -19.98 -5.89 8.71
N THR A 50 -19.10 -6.72 8.17
CA THR A 50 -19.41 -7.64 7.06
C THR A 50 -19.28 -9.12 7.42
N GLY A 51 -18.54 -9.45 8.46
CA GLY A 51 -18.14 -10.82 8.80
C GLY A 51 -17.18 -11.44 7.77
N ILE A 52 -16.50 -10.62 6.95
CA ILE A 52 -15.53 -11.07 5.94
C ILE A 52 -14.13 -10.80 6.48
N ASP A 53 -13.36 -11.85 6.69
CA ASP A 53 -11.94 -11.78 7.05
C ASP A 53 -11.09 -11.33 5.84
N VAL A 54 -10.07 -10.50 6.06
CA VAL A 54 -9.17 -10.03 5.01
C VAL A 54 -7.75 -10.53 5.24
N GLN A 55 -7.32 -11.44 4.37
CA GLN A 55 -5.97 -11.98 4.39
C GLN A 55 -5.02 -11.08 3.60
N VAL A 56 -4.17 -10.35 4.30
CA VAL A 56 -3.20 -9.42 3.71
C VAL A 56 -2.00 -10.18 3.16
N MET A 57 -1.60 -9.80 1.94
CA MET A 57 -0.44 -10.34 1.22
C MET A 57 0.50 -9.19 0.85
N PRO A 58 1.38 -8.74 1.78
CA PRO A 58 2.26 -7.60 1.54
C PRO A 58 3.42 -7.96 0.64
N MET A 59 3.64 -7.16 -0.40
CA MET A 59 4.73 -7.37 -1.37
C MET A 59 4.98 -6.07 -2.17
N GLY A 60 6.04 -6.03 -3.00
CA GLY A 60 6.23 -4.88 -3.89
C GLY A 60 5.12 -4.78 -4.96
N THR A 61 4.75 -3.56 -5.37
CA THR A 61 3.63 -3.29 -6.32
C THR A 61 3.65 -4.18 -7.56
N GLY A 62 4.82 -4.33 -8.20
CA GLY A 62 4.94 -5.16 -9.41
C GLY A 62 4.64 -6.65 -9.15
N LYS A 63 4.98 -7.15 -7.94
CA LYS A 63 4.64 -8.52 -7.53
C LYS A 63 3.16 -8.62 -7.19
N ALA A 64 2.56 -7.63 -6.52
CA ALA A 64 1.13 -7.59 -6.21
C ALA A 64 0.28 -7.67 -7.48
N LEU A 65 0.58 -6.85 -8.49
CA LEU A 65 -0.10 -6.88 -9.78
C LEU A 65 0.11 -8.19 -10.54
N ARG A 66 1.29 -8.81 -10.46
CA ARG A 66 1.51 -10.17 -11.04
C ARG A 66 0.71 -11.23 -10.30
N THR A 67 0.71 -11.21 -8.96
CA THR A 67 -0.09 -12.13 -8.13
C THR A 67 -1.58 -12.05 -8.49
N ALA A 68 -2.07 -10.83 -8.73
CA ALA A 68 -3.45 -10.58 -9.18
C ALA A 68 -3.69 -11.08 -10.61
N ARG A 69 -2.75 -10.84 -11.53
CA ARG A 69 -2.83 -11.35 -12.91
C ARG A 69 -2.86 -12.87 -12.97
N ASP A 70 -2.21 -13.53 -12.02
CA ASP A 70 -2.19 -14.99 -11.91
C ASP A 70 -3.40 -15.57 -11.12
N GLY A 71 -4.34 -14.71 -10.67
CA GLY A 71 -5.56 -15.10 -9.94
C GLY A 71 -5.33 -15.53 -8.49
N ASN A 72 -4.18 -15.19 -7.92
CA ASN A 72 -3.77 -15.63 -6.59
C ASN A 72 -4.19 -14.66 -5.45
N CYS A 73 -4.91 -13.58 -5.78
CA CYS A 73 -5.61 -12.71 -4.84
C CYS A 73 -6.98 -12.31 -5.40
N ASP A 74 -7.80 -11.68 -4.57
CA ASP A 74 -9.15 -11.26 -4.95
C ASP A 74 -9.19 -9.75 -5.19
N VAL A 75 -8.45 -8.97 -4.40
CA VAL A 75 -8.36 -7.50 -4.50
C VAL A 75 -6.90 -7.04 -4.48
N VAL A 76 -6.63 -5.97 -5.19
CA VAL A 76 -5.35 -5.23 -5.16
C VAL A 76 -5.59 -3.85 -4.56
N LEU A 77 -4.76 -3.46 -3.59
CA LEU A 77 -4.69 -2.09 -3.05
C LEU A 77 -3.23 -1.63 -3.12
N VAL A 78 -2.91 -0.83 -4.12
CA VAL A 78 -1.53 -0.37 -4.40
C VAL A 78 -1.51 1.11 -4.81
N HIS A 79 -0.34 1.67 -5.05
CA HIS A 79 -0.15 3.10 -5.33
C HIS A 79 0.81 3.31 -6.52
N ALA A 80 0.40 2.84 -7.69
CA ALA A 80 1.12 3.02 -8.96
C ALA A 80 0.12 3.21 -10.12
N PRO A 81 -0.52 4.39 -10.22
CA PRO A 81 -1.67 4.64 -11.09
C PRO A 81 -1.49 4.19 -12.54
N GLU A 82 -0.32 4.40 -13.13
CA GLU A 82 -0.05 3.98 -14.53
C GLU A 82 -0.01 2.45 -14.68
N ALA A 83 0.57 1.73 -13.70
CA ALA A 83 0.62 0.27 -13.72
C ALA A 83 -0.77 -0.34 -13.45
N GLU A 84 -1.54 0.29 -12.57
CA GLU A 84 -2.92 -0.06 -12.24
C GLU A 84 -3.85 0.14 -13.46
N ALA A 85 -3.70 1.27 -14.16
CA ALA A 85 -4.45 1.56 -15.38
C ALA A 85 -4.16 0.53 -16.48
N ARG A 86 -2.89 0.14 -16.67
CA ARG A 86 -2.53 -0.93 -17.62
C ARG A 86 -3.13 -2.26 -17.22
N PHE A 87 -3.08 -2.62 -15.93
CA PHE A 87 -3.65 -3.86 -15.41
C PHE A 87 -5.15 -3.96 -15.72
N VAL A 88 -5.90 -2.86 -15.57
CA VAL A 88 -7.32 -2.78 -15.95
C VAL A 88 -7.51 -2.81 -17.46
N ALA A 89 -6.73 -2.05 -18.24
CA ALA A 89 -6.82 -2.02 -19.70
C ALA A 89 -6.56 -3.39 -20.36
N GLU A 90 -5.66 -4.19 -19.76
CA GLU A 90 -5.39 -5.58 -20.17
C GLU A 90 -6.50 -6.56 -19.71
N GLY A 91 -7.48 -6.08 -18.97
CA GLY A 91 -8.66 -6.84 -18.51
C GLY A 91 -8.38 -7.77 -17.32
N TRP A 92 -7.26 -7.60 -16.60
CA TRP A 92 -6.95 -8.40 -15.40
C TRP A 92 -7.70 -7.93 -14.16
N GLY A 93 -8.05 -6.65 -14.09
CA GLY A 93 -8.94 -6.04 -13.09
C GLY A 93 -10.19 -5.49 -13.72
N LEU A 94 -11.28 -5.31 -12.95
CA LEU A 94 -12.53 -4.76 -13.46
C LEU A 94 -12.42 -3.23 -13.60
N LYS A 95 -12.38 -2.52 -12.47
CA LYS A 95 -12.32 -1.06 -12.41
C LYS A 95 -11.33 -0.65 -11.34
N ARG A 96 -10.55 0.40 -11.65
CA ARG A 96 -9.72 1.09 -10.68
C ARG A 96 -10.55 2.15 -9.96
N HIS A 97 -10.52 2.14 -8.64
CA HIS A 97 -11.13 3.18 -7.80
C HIS A 97 -10.04 3.93 -7.05
N ASP A 98 -10.10 5.27 -7.08
CA ASP A 98 -9.33 6.07 -6.13
C ASP A 98 -9.87 5.81 -4.72
N VAL A 99 -8.99 5.52 -3.78
CA VAL A 99 -9.35 5.18 -2.40
C VAL A 99 -8.89 6.28 -1.45
N MET A 100 -7.62 6.62 -1.52
CA MET A 100 -6.95 7.57 -0.65
C MET A 100 -5.65 8.02 -1.28
N TYR A 101 -5.04 9.05 -0.71
CA TYR A 101 -3.66 9.39 -1.02
C TYR A 101 -2.86 9.63 0.27
N ASN A 102 -1.55 9.54 0.16
CA ASN A 102 -0.60 10.15 1.08
C ASN A 102 0.46 10.87 0.26
N ASP A 103 1.38 11.53 0.94
CA ASP A 103 2.47 12.23 0.27
C ASP A 103 3.78 11.45 0.40
N PHE A 104 4.59 11.52 -0.65
CA PHE A 104 6.02 11.25 -0.53
C PHE A 104 6.71 12.46 0.08
N VAL A 105 7.84 12.19 0.72
CA VAL A 105 8.73 13.21 1.27
C VAL A 105 10.17 12.84 0.93
N ILE A 106 11.04 13.84 0.76
CA ILE A 106 12.47 13.64 0.71
C ILE A 106 13.01 13.88 2.11
N VAL A 107 13.62 12.86 2.68
CA VAL A 107 14.26 12.92 4.00
C VAL A 107 15.78 12.84 3.86
N GLY A 108 16.50 13.40 4.82
CA GLY A 108 17.95 13.40 4.82
C GLY A 108 18.51 13.93 6.13
N PRO A 109 19.87 13.97 6.25
CA PRO A 109 20.54 14.45 7.45
C PRO A 109 20.20 15.93 7.74
N ALA A 110 20.13 16.30 9.01
CA ALA A 110 19.82 17.68 9.41
C ALA A 110 20.87 18.70 8.92
N SER A 111 22.09 18.25 8.62
CA SER A 111 23.17 19.07 8.05
C SER A 111 22.90 19.55 6.63
N ASP A 112 22.03 18.87 5.90
CA ASP A 112 21.56 19.21 4.55
C ASP A 112 22.70 19.63 3.58
N PRO A 113 23.65 18.74 3.27
CA PRO A 113 24.83 19.10 2.48
C PRO A 113 24.52 19.58 1.06
N ALA A 114 23.38 19.19 0.47
CA ALA A 114 22.93 19.67 -0.84
C ALA A 114 22.12 20.98 -0.78
N GLY A 115 21.72 21.44 0.40
CA GLY A 115 20.96 22.67 0.59
C GLY A 115 19.56 22.61 0.02
N ILE A 116 18.83 21.52 0.28
CA ILE A 116 17.47 21.30 -0.24
C ILE A 116 16.37 21.66 0.77
N ALA A 117 16.70 21.88 2.03
CA ALA A 117 15.74 22.23 3.06
C ALA A 117 14.94 23.46 2.67
N ALA A 118 13.64 23.41 2.88
CA ALA A 118 12.66 24.46 2.53
C ALA A 118 12.40 24.66 1.03
N LEU A 119 12.98 23.89 0.13
CA LEU A 119 12.51 23.85 -1.25
C LEU A 119 11.08 23.29 -1.30
N LYS A 120 10.31 23.80 -2.27
CA LYS A 120 8.93 23.33 -2.53
C LYS A 120 8.80 22.60 -3.86
N ASP A 121 9.90 22.46 -4.58
CA ASP A 121 10.00 21.74 -5.84
C ASP A 121 10.93 20.53 -5.66
N ALA A 122 10.40 19.34 -5.85
CA ALA A 122 11.11 18.09 -5.67
C ALA A 122 12.18 17.89 -6.77
N ASP A 123 11.93 18.38 -7.99
CA ASP A 123 12.90 18.27 -9.09
C ASP A 123 14.11 19.16 -8.80
N GLU A 124 13.90 20.40 -8.35
CA GLU A 124 15.01 21.30 -7.95
C GLU A 124 15.85 20.66 -6.81
N ALA A 125 15.17 20.01 -5.86
CA ALA A 125 15.87 19.31 -4.77
C ALA A 125 16.75 18.17 -5.29
N LEU A 126 16.20 17.36 -6.21
CA LEU A 126 16.94 16.24 -6.81
C LEU A 126 18.09 16.74 -7.70
N GLU A 127 17.91 17.80 -8.48
CA GLU A 127 18.99 18.44 -9.24
C GLU A 127 20.14 18.89 -8.33
N LYS A 128 19.84 19.50 -7.18
CA LYS A 128 20.86 19.92 -6.21
C LYS A 128 21.60 18.75 -5.61
N ILE A 129 20.88 17.66 -5.24
CA ILE A 129 21.50 16.44 -4.73
C ILE A 129 22.47 15.86 -5.77
N ALA A 130 22.04 15.74 -7.01
CA ALA A 130 22.86 15.24 -8.12
C ALA A 130 24.08 16.13 -8.41
N LYS A 131 23.89 17.46 -8.43
CA LYS A 131 24.98 18.41 -8.67
C LYS A 131 26.02 18.41 -7.56
N ALA A 132 25.60 18.20 -6.32
CA ALA A 132 26.49 18.09 -5.17
C ALA A 132 27.10 16.69 -5.03
N GLU A 133 26.65 15.71 -5.84
CA GLU A 133 27.03 14.30 -5.74
C GLU A 133 26.89 13.73 -4.32
N THR A 134 25.93 14.28 -3.58
CA THR A 134 25.67 13.81 -2.21
C THR A 134 24.93 12.47 -2.23
N PRO A 135 25.22 11.56 -1.28
CA PRO A 135 24.60 10.24 -1.30
C PRO A 135 23.08 10.29 -1.32
N PHE A 136 22.48 9.49 -2.19
CA PHE A 136 21.04 9.24 -2.25
C PHE A 136 20.78 7.73 -2.22
N ALA A 137 19.97 7.27 -1.26
CA ALA A 137 19.59 5.87 -1.14
C ALA A 137 18.27 5.63 -1.88
N SER A 138 18.35 4.85 -2.94
CA SER A 138 17.20 4.37 -3.70
C SER A 138 16.78 2.98 -3.24
N ARG A 139 15.48 2.70 -3.29
CA ARG A 139 15.01 1.33 -3.06
C ARG A 139 15.54 0.34 -4.08
N GLY A 140 15.65 0.71 -5.36
CA GLY A 140 16.18 -0.15 -6.42
C GLY A 140 15.42 -1.45 -6.67
N ASP A 141 14.19 -1.64 -6.11
CA ASP A 141 13.44 -2.90 -6.01
C ASP A 141 12.22 -2.99 -6.96
N GLY A 142 12.00 -1.97 -7.79
CA GLY A 142 10.84 -1.90 -8.69
C GLY A 142 9.49 -1.68 -7.99
N SER A 143 9.50 -1.28 -6.71
CA SER A 143 8.30 -0.93 -5.94
C SER A 143 7.63 0.35 -6.44
N GLY A 144 6.46 0.69 -5.89
CA GLY A 144 5.77 1.96 -6.16
C GLY A 144 6.64 3.17 -5.82
N THR A 145 7.29 3.18 -4.65
CA THR A 145 8.22 4.24 -4.23
C THR A 145 9.40 4.36 -5.19
N HIS A 146 10.01 3.25 -5.60
CA HIS A 146 11.12 3.27 -6.57
C HIS A 146 10.68 3.82 -7.93
N ARG A 147 9.48 3.50 -8.39
CA ARG A 147 8.94 4.05 -9.65
C ARG A 147 8.64 5.55 -9.54
N ALA A 148 8.07 5.99 -8.42
CA ALA A 148 7.86 7.42 -8.17
C ALA A 148 9.19 8.17 -8.13
N GLU A 149 10.21 7.63 -7.46
CA GLU A 149 11.56 8.17 -7.42
C GLU A 149 12.16 8.29 -8.82
N GLN A 150 12.09 7.23 -9.63
CA GLN A 150 12.59 7.24 -11.02
C GLN A 150 11.89 8.30 -11.87
N LYS A 151 10.57 8.48 -11.68
CA LYS A 151 9.81 9.53 -12.37
C LYS A 151 10.29 10.92 -11.97
N LEU A 152 10.49 11.16 -10.68
CA LEU A 152 11.02 12.45 -10.20
C LEU A 152 12.42 12.74 -10.76
N TRP A 153 13.33 11.76 -10.81
CA TRP A 153 14.64 11.90 -11.44
C TRP A 153 14.52 12.24 -12.93
N GLN A 154 13.58 11.59 -13.63
CA GLN A 154 13.31 11.89 -15.05
C GLN A 154 12.77 13.30 -15.24
N ASP A 155 11.83 13.74 -14.39
CA ASP A 155 11.25 15.08 -14.44
C ASP A 155 12.30 16.16 -14.14
N ALA A 156 13.23 15.88 -13.21
CA ALA A 156 14.43 16.69 -12.94
C ALA A 156 15.50 16.61 -14.05
N SER A 157 15.26 15.86 -15.13
CA SER A 157 16.22 15.66 -16.22
C SER A 157 17.58 15.09 -15.77
N VAL A 158 17.60 14.31 -14.68
CA VAL A 158 18.79 13.68 -14.09
C VAL A 158 18.77 12.17 -14.35
N ASP A 159 19.81 11.64 -14.96
CA ASP A 159 20.04 10.20 -15.07
C ASP A 159 20.86 9.69 -13.88
N ALA A 160 20.20 9.58 -12.72
CA ALA A 160 20.87 9.15 -11.49
C ALA A 160 21.49 7.74 -11.58
N LYS A 161 20.94 6.87 -12.44
CA LYS A 161 21.48 5.51 -12.66
C LYS A 161 22.90 5.49 -13.20
N LYS A 162 23.35 6.52 -13.93
CA LYS A 162 24.75 6.63 -14.37
C LYS A 162 25.73 6.72 -13.20
N SER A 163 25.25 7.14 -12.05
CA SER A 163 26.04 7.27 -10.81
C SER A 163 25.77 6.17 -9.80
N SER A 164 25.18 5.02 -10.27
CA SER A 164 24.95 3.86 -9.41
C SER A 164 26.24 3.36 -8.80
N GLY A 165 26.22 3.13 -7.47
CA GLY A 165 27.40 2.74 -6.68
C GLY A 165 28.36 3.89 -6.35
N VAL A 166 28.14 5.11 -6.84
CA VAL A 166 28.93 6.31 -6.49
C VAL A 166 28.17 7.12 -5.46
N TRP A 167 27.25 7.99 -5.87
CA TRP A 167 26.38 8.72 -4.96
C TRP A 167 24.92 8.21 -5.00
N TYR A 168 24.50 7.51 -6.06
CA TYR A 168 23.18 6.89 -6.16
C TYR A 168 23.28 5.41 -5.71
N LEU A 169 22.73 5.10 -4.53
CA LEU A 169 22.90 3.84 -3.83
C LEU A 169 21.64 2.99 -3.91
N GLU A 170 21.56 2.06 -4.85
CA GLU A 170 20.44 1.14 -4.99
C GLU A 170 20.52 0.03 -3.94
N THR A 171 19.58 0.02 -2.97
CA THR A 171 19.61 -0.94 -1.85
C THR A 171 19.02 -2.31 -2.21
N GLY A 172 18.19 -2.40 -3.26
CA GLY A 172 17.46 -3.61 -3.61
C GLY A 172 16.46 -4.08 -2.55
N SER A 173 16.06 -3.18 -1.63
CA SER A 173 15.38 -3.55 -0.39
C SER A 173 14.09 -2.77 -0.15
N GLY A 174 13.26 -3.22 0.82
CA GLY A 174 12.08 -2.51 1.27
C GLY A 174 12.40 -1.18 1.97
N MET A 175 11.38 -0.32 2.17
CA MET A 175 11.58 1.06 2.61
C MET A 175 12.29 1.18 3.97
N GLY A 176 11.94 0.35 4.95
CA GLY A 176 12.60 0.37 6.26
C GLY A 176 14.09 0.08 6.21
N ALA A 177 14.53 -0.91 5.40
CA ALA A 177 15.94 -1.21 5.17
C ALA A 177 16.64 -0.09 4.40
N THR A 178 15.94 0.53 3.42
CA THR A 178 16.46 1.69 2.69
C THR A 178 16.66 2.90 3.60
N LEU A 179 15.71 3.18 4.51
CA LEU A 179 15.84 4.23 5.51
C LEU A 179 17.02 3.98 6.46
N ASN A 180 17.22 2.74 6.94
CA ASN A 180 18.38 2.40 7.74
C ASN A 180 19.70 2.62 6.97
N THR A 181 19.73 2.28 5.68
CA THR A 181 20.88 2.53 4.82
C THR A 181 21.12 4.03 4.64
N ALA A 182 20.03 4.81 4.40
CA ALA A 182 20.11 6.25 4.28
C ALA A 182 20.71 6.90 5.54
N VAL A 183 20.19 6.55 6.72
CA VAL A 183 20.72 7.05 8.01
C VAL A 183 22.19 6.68 8.18
N GLY A 184 22.55 5.40 7.96
CA GLY A 184 23.93 4.92 8.12
C GLY A 184 24.93 5.52 7.11
N LYS A 185 24.47 6.03 5.97
CA LYS A 185 25.29 6.64 4.91
C LYS A 185 25.17 8.16 4.85
N HIS A 186 24.40 8.79 5.74
CA HIS A 186 24.03 10.21 5.66
C HIS A 186 23.48 10.59 4.27
N ALA A 187 22.68 9.70 3.68
CA ALA A 187 22.13 9.81 2.34
C ALA A 187 20.72 10.38 2.35
N TYR A 188 20.34 11.17 1.36
CA TYR A 188 18.95 11.51 1.11
C TYR A 188 18.19 10.27 0.65
N THR A 189 16.87 10.24 0.83
CA THR A 189 16.00 9.20 0.26
C THR A 189 14.56 9.69 0.11
N LEU A 190 13.84 9.12 -0.86
CA LEU A 190 12.40 9.28 -1.01
C LEU A 190 11.69 8.22 -0.17
N THR A 191 10.69 8.65 0.61
CA THR A 191 9.82 7.73 1.36
C THR A 191 8.40 8.29 1.43
N ASP A 192 7.39 7.45 1.64
CA ASP A 192 6.08 7.96 2.01
C ASP A 192 6.09 8.47 3.46
N LEU A 193 5.27 9.50 3.71
CA LEU A 193 5.24 10.17 5.02
C LEU A 193 4.82 9.21 6.14
N GLY A 194 3.92 8.25 5.87
CA GLY A 194 3.47 7.27 6.86
C GLY A 194 4.61 6.37 7.32
N THR A 195 5.36 5.79 6.38
CA THR A 195 6.56 4.98 6.70
C THR A 195 7.60 5.82 7.44
N TRP A 196 7.81 7.08 7.04
CA TRP A 196 8.75 7.96 7.74
C TRP A 196 8.34 8.22 9.19
N LEU A 197 7.06 8.49 9.46
CA LEU A 197 6.59 8.78 10.82
C LEU A 197 6.70 7.55 11.72
N SER A 198 6.43 6.35 11.20
CA SER A 198 6.55 5.08 11.91
C SER A 198 7.99 4.58 12.03
N PHE A 199 8.93 5.14 11.28
CA PHE A 199 10.33 4.73 11.34
C PHE A 199 11.00 5.27 12.61
N GLU A 200 11.54 4.39 13.44
CA GLU A 200 12.09 4.77 14.76
C GLU A 200 13.55 5.23 14.70
N ASN A 201 14.36 4.61 13.84
CA ASN A 201 15.83 4.85 13.81
C ASN A 201 16.21 6.09 12.97
N LYS A 202 15.59 7.24 13.27
CA LYS A 202 15.76 8.48 12.48
C LYS A 202 17.11 9.16 12.68
N GLY A 203 17.77 8.94 13.82
CA GLY A 203 18.97 9.71 14.17
C GLY A 203 18.70 11.23 14.11
N ASP A 204 19.53 11.97 13.37
CA ASP A 204 19.38 13.41 13.10
C ASP A 204 18.59 13.72 11.82
N PHE A 205 18.02 12.70 11.17
CA PHE A 205 17.28 12.87 9.92
C PHE A 205 15.96 13.60 10.14
N LYS A 206 15.58 14.36 9.14
CA LYS A 206 14.30 15.08 9.09
C LYS A 206 13.72 15.11 7.69
N VAL A 207 12.45 15.49 7.59
CA VAL A 207 11.83 15.85 6.31
C VAL A 207 12.46 17.16 5.84
N LEU A 208 12.95 17.16 4.60
CA LEU A 208 13.62 18.30 3.98
C LEU A 208 12.78 18.90 2.85
N VAL A 209 12.06 18.05 2.09
CA VAL A 209 11.14 18.48 1.04
C VAL A 209 9.81 17.78 1.21
N GLU A 210 8.72 18.56 1.23
CA GLU A 210 7.34 18.11 1.33
C GLU A 210 6.37 19.10 0.64
N GLY A 211 5.19 18.63 0.29
CA GLY A 211 4.08 19.46 -0.19
C GLY A 211 4.17 19.85 -1.67
N ASP A 212 5.08 19.27 -2.46
CA ASP A 212 5.08 19.38 -3.91
C ASP A 212 3.95 18.49 -4.48
N PRO A 213 3.14 18.98 -5.44
CA PRO A 213 2.14 18.17 -6.15
C PRO A 213 2.71 16.91 -6.82
N LYS A 214 3.99 16.88 -7.19
CA LYS A 214 4.68 15.72 -7.76
C LYS A 214 4.93 14.60 -6.73
N LEU A 215 4.87 14.94 -5.45
CA LEU A 215 5.01 14.00 -4.34
C LEU A 215 3.69 13.32 -3.93
N PHE A 216 2.61 13.60 -4.66
CA PHE A 216 1.30 13.02 -4.43
C PHE A 216 1.29 11.51 -4.73
N ASN A 217 0.88 10.71 -3.78
CA ASN A 217 0.91 9.25 -3.82
C ASN A 217 -0.51 8.67 -3.75
N GLN A 218 -1.15 8.49 -4.90
CA GLN A 218 -2.53 8.00 -5.02
C GLN A 218 -2.61 6.48 -4.89
N TYR A 219 -3.47 5.99 -4.02
CA TYR A 219 -3.81 4.58 -3.85
C TYR A 219 -5.05 4.21 -4.66
N GLY A 220 -4.95 3.08 -5.36
CA GLY A 220 -6.04 2.50 -6.13
C GLY A 220 -6.47 1.13 -5.60
N GLY A 221 -7.78 0.93 -5.48
CA GLY A 221 -8.43 -0.36 -5.17
C GLY A 221 -9.00 -0.99 -6.44
N ILE A 222 -8.72 -2.28 -6.68
CA ILE A 222 -9.12 -2.99 -7.90
C ILE A 222 -9.55 -4.41 -7.56
N LEU A 223 -10.78 -4.79 -7.94
CA LEU A 223 -11.20 -6.18 -7.93
C LEU A 223 -10.56 -6.93 -9.11
N VAL A 224 -9.94 -8.06 -8.85
CA VAL A 224 -9.41 -8.97 -9.89
C VAL A 224 -10.56 -9.51 -10.72
N ASN A 225 -10.37 -9.59 -12.02
CA ASN A 225 -11.44 -9.96 -12.95
C ASN A 225 -11.85 -11.44 -12.83
N PRO A 226 -13.06 -11.75 -12.30
CA PRO A 226 -13.53 -13.12 -12.12
C PRO A 226 -13.78 -13.86 -13.44
N ALA A 227 -14.00 -13.13 -14.55
CA ALA A 227 -14.15 -13.76 -15.86
C ALA A 227 -12.85 -14.41 -16.36
N LYS A 228 -11.69 -13.92 -15.89
CA LYS A 228 -10.39 -14.54 -16.17
C LYS A 228 -9.98 -15.56 -15.12
N HIS A 229 -10.45 -15.39 -13.89
CA HIS A 229 -10.07 -16.20 -12.72
C HIS A 229 -11.29 -16.64 -11.91
N PRO A 230 -11.92 -17.77 -12.24
CA PRO A 230 -13.16 -18.25 -11.56
C PRO A 230 -12.99 -18.54 -10.06
N ASN A 231 -11.76 -18.63 -9.56
CA ASN A 231 -11.42 -18.81 -8.14
C ASN A 231 -11.39 -17.50 -7.35
N VAL A 232 -11.49 -16.34 -8.01
CA VAL A 232 -11.60 -15.03 -7.36
C VAL A 232 -12.96 -14.95 -6.65
N LYS A 233 -12.92 -14.54 -5.39
CA LYS A 233 -14.13 -14.35 -4.57
C LYS A 233 -14.75 -13.00 -4.89
N ALA A 234 -15.43 -12.93 -6.04
CA ALA A 234 -15.89 -11.69 -6.63
C ALA A 234 -16.82 -10.89 -5.70
N ASP A 235 -17.81 -11.54 -5.09
CA ASP A 235 -18.78 -10.85 -4.23
C ASP A 235 -18.13 -10.28 -2.97
N ASP A 236 -17.26 -11.08 -2.31
CA ASP A 236 -16.55 -10.65 -1.10
C ASP A 236 -15.50 -9.58 -1.42
N GLY A 237 -14.77 -9.74 -2.54
CA GLY A 237 -13.80 -8.76 -3.01
C GLY A 237 -14.45 -7.44 -3.41
N GLN A 238 -15.61 -7.49 -4.09
CA GLN A 238 -16.36 -6.29 -4.44
C GLN A 238 -16.90 -5.59 -3.18
N ALA A 239 -17.40 -6.35 -2.21
CA ALA A 239 -17.86 -5.79 -0.94
C ALA A 239 -16.72 -5.05 -0.21
N PHE A 240 -15.48 -5.54 -0.29
CA PHE A 240 -14.33 -4.85 0.28
C PHE A 240 -13.98 -3.57 -0.49
N VAL A 241 -13.95 -3.61 -1.82
CA VAL A 241 -13.70 -2.40 -2.65
C VAL A 241 -14.79 -1.35 -2.42
N ASP A 242 -16.07 -1.75 -2.42
CA ASP A 242 -17.21 -0.86 -2.19
C ASP A 242 -17.14 -0.22 -0.80
N TRP A 243 -16.75 -0.98 0.23
CA TRP A 243 -16.57 -0.46 1.56
C TRP A 243 -15.42 0.55 1.63
N LEU A 244 -14.27 0.28 1.02
CA LEU A 244 -13.14 1.22 0.99
C LEU A 244 -13.53 2.59 0.43
N ILE A 245 -14.41 2.63 -0.58
CA ILE A 245 -14.87 3.88 -1.20
C ILE A 245 -16.17 4.44 -0.61
N SER A 246 -16.79 3.74 0.35
CA SER A 246 -17.99 4.19 1.06
C SER A 246 -17.68 5.30 2.06
N SER A 247 -18.73 5.98 2.55
CA SER A 247 -18.59 6.96 3.64
C SER A 247 -17.90 6.39 4.88
N ASP A 248 -18.20 5.14 5.24
CA ASP A 248 -17.66 4.50 6.44
C ASP A 248 -16.18 4.13 6.27
N GLY A 249 -15.80 3.55 5.13
CA GLY A 249 -14.41 3.26 4.80
C GLY A 249 -13.56 4.53 4.70
N GLN A 250 -14.11 5.56 4.07
CA GLN A 250 -13.43 6.86 3.95
C GLN A 250 -13.28 7.54 5.33
N ALA A 251 -14.28 7.43 6.23
CA ALA A 251 -14.16 7.91 7.60
C ALA A 251 -13.12 7.12 8.40
N ALA A 252 -13.05 5.79 8.23
CA ALA A 252 -12.04 4.96 8.86
C ALA A 252 -10.61 5.36 8.40
N ILE A 253 -10.40 5.60 7.10
CA ILE A 253 -9.13 6.13 6.57
C ILE A 253 -8.79 7.47 7.21
N ALA A 254 -9.73 8.42 7.28
CA ALA A 254 -9.51 9.74 7.86
C ALA A 254 -9.21 9.72 9.36
N SER A 255 -9.69 8.70 10.07
CA SER A 255 -9.48 8.53 11.51
C SER A 255 -8.07 8.09 11.86
N TYR A 256 -7.34 7.48 10.91
CA TYR A 256 -6.00 6.98 11.15
C TYR A 256 -4.99 8.12 11.30
N LYS A 257 -4.35 8.17 12.47
CA LYS A 257 -3.37 9.21 12.82
C LYS A 257 -2.20 8.59 13.57
N ILE A 258 -0.99 9.10 13.31
CA ILE A 258 0.21 8.86 14.13
C ILE A 258 0.60 10.19 14.78
N ASP A 259 0.80 10.20 16.09
CA ASP A 259 1.11 11.40 16.87
C ASP A 259 0.16 12.58 16.60
N GLY A 260 -1.13 12.28 16.42
CA GLY A 260 -2.17 13.26 16.13
C GLY A 260 -2.19 13.77 14.69
N LYS A 261 -1.26 13.35 13.82
CA LYS A 261 -1.20 13.75 12.41
C LYS A 261 -1.92 12.72 11.53
N GLN A 262 -2.80 13.21 10.67
CA GLN A 262 -3.43 12.39 9.62
C GLN A 262 -2.41 12.05 8.55
N LEU A 263 -2.34 10.77 8.16
CA LEU A 263 -1.34 10.27 7.20
C LEU A 263 -1.94 9.89 5.86
N PHE A 264 -3.19 9.46 5.85
CA PHE A 264 -3.91 9.09 4.65
C PHE A 264 -5.14 9.98 4.52
N PHE A 265 -5.33 10.50 3.34
CA PHE A 265 -6.41 11.43 3.03
C PHE A 265 -7.40 10.73 2.09
N PRO A 266 -8.62 10.46 2.55
CA PRO A 266 -9.64 9.83 1.73
C PRO A 266 -10.02 10.74 0.57
N ASN A 267 -10.13 10.18 -0.64
CA ASN A 267 -10.50 10.93 -1.83
C ASN A 267 -11.32 10.11 -2.84
N ALA A 268 -11.94 9.03 -2.38
CA ALA A 268 -12.86 8.30 -3.23
C ALA A 268 -14.03 9.19 -3.67
N ARG A 269 -14.39 9.08 -4.94
CA ARG A 269 -15.57 9.75 -5.50
C ARG A 269 -16.68 8.73 -5.60
N PRO A 270 -17.74 8.79 -4.77
CA PRO A 270 -18.88 7.90 -4.88
C PRO A 270 -19.51 8.03 -6.28
N GLY A 271 -19.63 6.91 -7.00
CA GLY A 271 -20.29 6.88 -8.31
C GLY A 271 -19.42 7.27 -9.52
N ALA A 272 -18.09 7.44 -9.38
CA ALA A 272 -17.18 7.66 -10.51
C ALA A 272 -16.76 6.35 -11.20
#